data_77eaef31a187b3cbb1b7c60022e9c74b
#
_entry.id   77eaef31a187b3cbb1b7c60022e9c74b
#
_cell.length_a   1.000
_cell.length_b   1.000
_cell.length_c   1.000
_cell.angle_alpha   90.00
_cell.angle_beta   90.00
_cell.angle_gamma   90.00
#
_symmetry.space_group_name_H-M   'P 1'
#
loop_
_entity.id
_entity.type
_entity.pdbx_description
1 polymer ?
#
loop_
_entity_poly.entity_id
_entity_poly.type
_entity_poly.pdbx_seq_one_letter_code
_entity_poly.pdbx_strand_id
1 'polypeptide(L)'
;MNKKNLLYLNLSVDENDISLGFAKTWTDQFSKNFENVDIITLNKPVENIEYQNVKIYGITKVNKSTKFNKYKQIKNIIKKLTMETNYDLCFSHMSPLLIVLTSIYSKKNKIPKVLWYTHPKPKELSKRIILRLSLFFSNKVVTASNSSFPYKSKKVNIVGHAIDYELFQNKRNTLLNKDFIILSRISKSKNIELVLDSFLDSKFKNNLITIVGDSVTSQDEEYKKFLENRYKFNDNVIFEGKVPHNSLPNVLRNYSFHINATTSGFYDKSVLETLSAGLFNFYSNTDYNKLFSDEMTAFTN
;
A
#
# COMPACT_ATOMS: atom_id res chain seq x y z
N MET A 1 -28.25 8.71 -12.76
CA MET A 1 -26.89 9.27 -12.84
C MET A 1 -26.22 8.68 -14.08
N ASN A 2 -25.68 9.51 -14.98
CA ASN A 2 -24.88 8.97 -16.09
C ASN A 2 -23.66 8.25 -15.51
N LYS A 3 -23.60 6.95 -15.69
CA LYS A 3 -22.47 6.14 -15.30
C LYS A 3 -21.24 6.57 -16.11
N LYS A 4 -20.09 6.65 -15.47
CA LYS A 4 -18.86 7.20 -16.03
C LYS A 4 -17.84 6.09 -16.31
N ASN A 5 -16.94 6.32 -17.27
CA ASN A 5 -15.87 5.41 -17.61
C ASN A 5 -14.58 5.77 -16.86
N LEU A 6 -13.95 4.79 -16.21
CA LEU A 6 -12.71 4.94 -15.47
C LEU A 6 -11.54 4.26 -16.19
N LEU A 7 -10.45 4.99 -16.34
CA LEU A 7 -9.13 4.42 -16.64
C LEU A 7 -8.34 4.29 -15.32
N TYR A 8 -8.16 3.07 -14.84
CA TYR A 8 -7.43 2.79 -13.60
C TYR A 8 -6.00 2.31 -13.92
N LEU A 9 -5.01 3.01 -13.38
CA LEU A 9 -3.58 2.72 -13.57
C LEU A 9 -3.00 2.18 -12.27
N ASN A 10 -2.52 0.93 -12.26
CA ASN A 10 -1.96 0.30 -11.08
C ASN A 10 -0.74 -0.55 -11.42
N LEU A 11 0.06 -0.90 -10.42
CA LEU A 11 1.21 -1.79 -10.58
C LEU A 11 0.81 -3.26 -10.62
N SER A 12 -0.16 -3.66 -9.80
CA SER A 12 -0.71 -5.01 -9.74
C SER A 12 -2.16 -4.95 -9.26
N VAL A 13 -3.00 -5.85 -9.75
CA VAL A 13 -4.37 -6.11 -9.26
C VAL A 13 -4.55 -7.58 -8.86
N ASP A 14 -3.46 -8.30 -8.72
CA ASP A 14 -3.42 -9.68 -8.25
C ASP A 14 -3.64 -9.71 -6.74
N GLU A 15 -4.69 -10.40 -6.27
CA GLU A 15 -5.00 -10.52 -4.83
C GLU A 15 -3.92 -11.28 -4.06
N ASN A 16 -3.14 -12.12 -4.76
CA ASN A 16 -2.00 -12.84 -4.19
C ASN A 16 -0.72 -12.01 -4.12
N ASP A 17 -0.74 -10.76 -4.62
CA ASP A 17 0.41 -9.86 -4.50
C ASP A 17 0.63 -9.46 -3.03
N ILE A 18 1.84 -9.69 -2.52
CA ILE A 18 2.19 -9.44 -1.11
C ILE A 18 1.99 -7.96 -0.71
N SER A 19 2.22 -7.04 -1.65
CA SER A 19 2.21 -5.61 -1.38
C SER A 19 0.94 -4.91 -1.86
N LEU A 20 0.29 -5.46 -2.88
CA LEU A 20 -0.79 -4.81 -3.61
C LEU A 20 -2.08 -5.66 -3.67
N GLY A 21 -2.15 -6.76 -2.92
CA GLY A 21 -3.35 -7.62 -2.87
C GLY A 21 -4.63 -6.86 -2.49
N PHE A 22 -4.52 -5.81 -1.69
CA PHE A 22 -5.63 -4.91 -1.39
C PHE A 22 -6.18 -4.15 -2.61
N ALA A 23 -5.48 -4.12 -3.74
CA ALA A 23 -5.95 -3.47 -4.97
C ALA A 23 -7.21 -4.13 -5.54
N LYS A 24 -7.48 -5.39 -5.18
CA LYS A 24 -8.76 -6.07 -5.47
C LYS A 24 -9.93 -5.31 -4.85
N THR A 25 -9.86 -4.94 -3.58
CA THR A 25 -10.91 -4.14 -2.89
C THR A 25 -11.19 -2.82 -3.62
N TRP A 26 -10.16 -2.15 -4.13
CA TRP A 26 -10.33 -0.94 -4.94
C TRP A 26 -11.04 -1.25 -6.27
N THR A 27 -10.65 -2.34 -6.93
CA THR A 27 -11.30 -2.80 -8.17
C THR A 27 -12.78 -3.11 -7.93
N ASP A 28 -13.10 -3.80 -6.82
CA ASP A 28 -14.48 -4.08 -6.40
C ASP A 28 -15.30 -2.79 -6.23
N GLN A 29 -14.73 -1.78 -5.57
CA GLN A 29 -15.40 -0.49 -5.39
C GLN A 29 -15.56 0.27 -6.72
N PHE A 30 -14.56 0.26 -7.59
CA PHE A 30 -14.66 0.90 -8.89
C PHE A 30 -15.68 0.21 -9.79
N SER A 31 -15.75 -1.13 -9.79
CA SER A 31 -16.73 -1.88 -10.56
C SER A 31 -18.19 -1.53 -10.19
N LYS A 32 -18.43 -1.23 -8.91
CA LYS A 32 -19.77 -0.83 -8.40
C LYS A 32 -20.13 0.60 -8.77
N ASN A 33 -19.13 1.50 -8.91
CA ASN A 33 -19.37 2.95 -9.01
C ASN A 33 -19.17 3.51 -10.42
N PHE A 34 -18.59 2.75 -11.35
CA PHE A 34 -18.36 3.15 -12.74
C PHE A 34 -19.09 2.21 -13.70
N GLU A 35 -19.42 2.71 -14.88
CA GLU A 35 -20.06 1.91 -15.94
C GLU A 35 -19.06 0.92 -16.54
N ASN A 36 -17.89 1.42 -16.90
CA ASN A 36 -16.78 0.63 -17.41
C ASN A 36 -15.49 1.03 -16.69
N VAL A 37 -14.68 0.03 -16.36
CA VAL A 37 -13.38 0.19 -15.73
C VAL A 37 -12.33 -0.51 -16.56
N ASP A 38 -11.48 0.24 -17.22
CA ASP A 38 -10.31 -0.31 -17.92
C ASP A 38 -9.07 -0.14 -17.02
N ILE A 39 -8.46 -1.26 -16.66
CA ILE A 39 -7.29 -1.30 -15.77
C ILE A 39 -6.03 -1.52 -16.60
N ILE A 40 -5.07 -0.61 -16.50
CA ILE A 40 -3.72 -0.83 -17.02
C ILE A 40 -2.79 -1.20 -15.86
N THR A 41 -2.17 -2.39 -15.93
CA THR A 41 -1.28 -2.89 -14.89
C THR A 41 0.05 -3.38 -15.46
N LEU A 42 1.12 -3.26 -14.66
CA LEU A 42 2.44 -3.80 -15.01
C LEU A 42 2.58 -5.30 -14.71
N ASN A 43 1.73 -5.82 -13.82
CA ASN A 43 1.64 -7.23 -13.45
C ASN A 43 0.20 -7.69 -13.63
N LYS A 44 -0.11 -8.24 -14.83
CA LYS A 44 -1.43 -8.80 -15.08
C LYS A 44 -1.55 -10.13 -14.30
N PRO A 45 -2.64 -10.35 -13.54
CA PRO A 45 -2.88 -11.64 -12.89
C PRO A 45 -3.02 -12.75 -13.96
N VAL A 46 -2.63 -13.95 -13.59
CA VAL A 46 -2.76 -15.14 -14.48
C VAL A 46 -4.22 -15.59 -14.53
N GLU A 47 -4.94 -15.47 -13.43
CA GLU A 47 -6.35 -15.81 -13.31
C GLU A 47 -7.24 -14.65 -13.76
N ASN A 48 -8.33 -14.97 -14.44
CA ASN A 48 -9.31 -13.97 -14.84
C ASN A 48 -10.09 -13.51 -13.61
N ILE A 49 -10.04 -12.21 -13.36
CA ILE A 49 -10.93 -11.58 -12.38
C ILE A 49 -12.25 -11.35 -13.09
N GLU A 50 -13.30 -12.04 -12.64
CA GLU A 50 -14.63 -11.98 -13.26
C GLU A 50 -15.43 -10.76 -12.76
N TYR A 51 -15.37 -9.68 -13.52
CA TYR A 51 -16.33 -8.57 -13.43
C TYR A 51 -16.94 -8.32 -14.80
N GLN A 52 -18.23 -8.05 -14.85
CA GLN A 52 -18.93 -7.78 -16.11
C GLN A 52 -18.46 -6.50 -16.80
N ASN A 53 -18.03 -5.51 -16.00
CA ASN A 53 -17.69 -4.16 -16.47
C ASN A 53 -16.22 -3.77 -16.25
N VAL A 54 -15.34 -4.73 -15.93
CA VAL A 54 -13.90 -4.49 -15.74
C VAL A 54 -13.09 -5.22 -16.77
N LYS A 55 -12.19 -4.52 -17.46
CA LYS A 55 -11.21 -5.13 -18.38
C LYS A 55 -9.79 -4.84 -17.91
N ILE A 56 -8.95 -5.88 -17.85
CA ILE A 56 -7.57 -5.77 -17.38
C ILE A 56 -6.60 -5.92 -18.55
N TYR A 57 -5.79 -4.89 -18.74
CA TYR A 57 -4.75 -4.79 -19.76
C TYR A 57 -3.38 -4.71 -19.09
N GLY A 58 -2.44 -5.50 -19.52
CA GLY A 58 -1.12 -5.46 -18.93
C GLY A 58 -0.17 -6.52 -19.45
N ILE A 59 0.99 -6.58 -18.83
CA ILE A 59 2.05 -7.52 -19.18
C ILE A 59 1.96 -8.70 -18.21
N THR A 60 1.88 -9.92 -18.74
CA THR A 60 1.95 -11.12 -17.90
C THR A 60 3.38 -11.33 -17.39
N LYS A 61 3.52 -11.82 -16.15
CA LYS A 61 4.83 -12.13 -15.53
C LYS A 61 5.66 -13.17 -16.29
N VAL A 62 5.00 -13.96 -17.15
CA VAL A 62 5.61 -15.08 -17.90
C VAL A 62 6.58 -14.59 -18.99
N ASN A 63 6.44 -13.39 -19.48
CA ASN A 63 7.31 -12.87 -20.54
C ASN A 63 8.59 -12.25 -19.95
N LYS A 64 9.74 -12.90 -20.16
CA LYS A 64 11.10 -12.34 -19.93
C LYS A 64 11.42 -11.15 -20.87
N SER A 65 10.44 -10.26 -21.10
CA SER A 65 10.64 -9.13 -21.99
C SER A 65 11.52 -8.05 -21.34
N THR A 66 12.39 -7.42 -22.12
CA THR A 66 13.23 -6.31 -21.66
C THR A 66 12.36 -5.16 -21.15
N LYS A 67 12.89 -4.31 -20.27
CA LYS A 67 12.20 -3.10 -19.78
C LYS A 67 11.65 -2.24 -20.93
N PHE A 68 12.38 -2.15 -22.04
CA PHE A 68 11.99 -1.40 -23.23
C PHE A 68 10.74 -1.99 -23.91
N ASN A 69 10.69 -3.31 -24.07
CA ASN A 69 9.53 -3.97 -24.69
C ASN A 69 8.26 -3.83 -23.83
N LYS A 70 8.40 -3.93 -22.50
CA LYS A 70 7.30 -3.67 -21.57
C LYS A 70 6.76 -2.25 -21.73
N TYR A 71 7.64 -1.28 -21.81
CA TYR A 71 7.29 0.11 -22.02
C TYR A 71 6.53 0.33 -23.34
N LYS A 72 7.01 -0.26 -24.45
CA LYS A 72 6.37 -0.20 -25.76
C LYS A 72 4.97 -0.81 -25.75
N GLN A 73 4.78 -1.93 -25.05
CA GLN A 73 3.47 -2.57 -24.90
C GLN A 73 2.48 -1.66 -24.14
N ILE A 74 2.88 -1.13 -22.99
CA ILE A 74 2.04 -0.19 -22.20
C ILE A 74 1.66 1.04 -23.01
N LYS A 75 2.62 1.62 -23.74
CA LYS A 75 2.37 2.75 -24.63
C LYS A 75 1.29 2.42 -25.68
N ASN A 76 1.36 1.24 -26.30
CA ASN A 76 0.40 0.82 -27.32
C ASN A 76 -1.00 0.59 -26.70
N ILE A 77 -1.07 -0.01 -25.50
CA ILE A 77 -2.33 -0.20 -24.76
C ILE A 77 -2.95 1.17 -24.47
N ILE A 78 -2.19 2.11 -23.91
CA ILE A 78 -2.68 3.47 -23.60
C ILE A 78 -3.23 4.14 -24.88
N LYS A 79 -2.47 4.09 -25.97
CA LYS A 79 -2.91 4.69 -27.24
C LYS A 79 -4.22 4.09 -27.73
N LYS A 80 -4.32 2.75 -27.76
CA LYS A 80 -5.52 2.04 -28.19
C LYS A 80 -6.71 2.45 -27.34
N LEU A 81 -6.64 2.28 -26.03
CA LEU A 81 -7.75 2.56 -25.12
C LEU A 81 -8.22 3.99 -25.17
N THR A 82 -7.29 4.97 -25.18
CA THR A 82 -7.65 6.39 -25.22
C THR A 82 -8.12 6.88 -26.61
N MET A 83 -7.97 6.07 -27.65
CA MET A 83 -8.58 6.32 -28.96
C MET A 83 -9.98 5.73 -29.10
N GLU A 84 -10.20 4.58 -28.49
CA GLU A 84 -11.46 3.81 -28.60
C GLU A 84 -12.49 4.23 -27.54
N THR A 85 -12.03 4.65 -26.34
CA THR A 85 -12.91 4.95 -25.21
C THR A 85 -12.73 6.39 -24.70
N ASN A 86 -13.84 7.06 -24.45
CA ASN A 86 -13.87 8.34 -23.75
C ASN A 86 -13.92 8.08 -22.24
N TYR A 87 -12.83 8.40 -21.55
CA TYR A 87 -12.75 8.28 -20.09
C TYR A 87 -13.10 9.61 -19.40
N ASP A 88 -13.96 9.53 -18.38
CA ASP A 88 -14.32 10.66 -17.52
C ASP A 88 -13.27 10.91 -16.43
N LEU A 89 -12.51 9.87 -16.06
CA LEU A 89 -11.47 9.93 -15.04
C LEU A 89 -10.34 8.95 -15.35
N CYS A 90 -9.11 9.39 -15.16
CA CYS A 90 -7.94 8.53 -15.04
C CYS A 90 -7.44 8.58 -13.59
N PHE A 91 -7.51 7.46 -12.89
CA PHE A 91 -7.00 7.32 -11.54
C PHE A 91 -5.77 6.44 -11.52
N SER A 92 -4.68 6.94 -10.93
CA SER A 92 -3.43 6.18 -10.81
C SER A 92 -3.09 5.92 -9.35
N HIS A 93 -2.97 4.65 -8.99
CA HIS A 93 -2.50 4.23 -7.68
C HIS A 93 -1.00 3.95 -7.72
N MET A 94 -0.22 4.76 -6.99
CA MET A 94 1.24 4.62 -6.80
C MET A 94 2.07 4.49 -8.09
N SER A 95 1.53 4.93 -9.24
CA SER A 95 2.16 4.76 -10.55
C SER A 95 2.39 6.08 -11.30
N PRO A 96 3.29 6.97 -10.81
CA PRO A 96 3.57 8.26 -11.44
C PRO A 96 3.95 8.14 -12.92
N LEU A 97 4.72 7.11 -13.29
CA LEU A 97 5.12 6.86 -14.67
C LEU A 97 3.91 6.65 -15.59
N LEU A 98 2.90 5.90 -15.16
CA LEU A 98 1.72 5.65 -15.98
C LEU A 98 0.91 6.93 -16.21
N ILE A 99 0.86 7.86 -15.24
CA ILE A 99 0.28 9.20 -15.44
C ILE A 99 1.00 9.95 -16.56
N VAL A 100 2.34 9.98 -16.52
CA VAL A 100 3.16 10.65 -17.53
C VAL A 100 2.91 10.04 -18.91
N LEU A 101 2.93 8.70 -19.01
CA LEU A 101 2.69 8.00 -20.27
C LEU A 101 1.28 8.26 -20.83
N THR A 102 0.26 8.18 -19.96
CA THR A 102 -1.12 8.46 -20.36
C THR A 102 -1.24 9.91 -20.85
N SER A 103 -0.56 10.86 -20.21
CA SER A 103 -0.60 12.27 -20.63
C SER A 103 0.07 12.53 -21.98
N ILE A 104 1.16 11.81 -22.28
CA ILE A 104 1.90 11.96 -23.54
C ILE A 104 1.18 11.26 -24.70
N TYR A 105 0.58 10.10 -24.43
CA TYR A 105 0.04 9.25 -25.50
C TYR A 105 -1.48 9.33 -25.67
N SER A 106 -2.20 9.95 -24.76
CA SER A 106 -3.62 10.26 -24.90
C SER A 106 -3.80 11.48 -25.82
N LYS A 107 -4.01 11.23 -27.12
CA LYS A 107 -4.04 12.30 -28.12
C LYS A 107 -5.37 13.04 -28.24
N LYS A 108 -6.51 12.42 -27.93
CA LYS A 108 -7.84 12.95 -28.27
C LYS A 108 -8.57 13.67 -27.13
N ASN A 109 -8.36 13.29 -25.88
CA ASN A 109 -9.16 13.81 -24.78
C ASN A 109 -8.29 14.25 -23.61
N LYS A 110 -8.57 15.42 -23.06
CA LYS A 110 -8.01 15.90 -21.78
C LYS A 110 -8.67 15.12 -20.64
N ILE A 111 -8.33 13.85 -20.49
CA ILE A 111 -8.85 13.01 -19.42
C ILE A 111 -8.41 13.61 -18.08
N PRO A 112 -9.32 13.96 -17.16
CA PRO A 112 -8.95 14.39 -15.81
C PRO A 112 -8.15 13.29 -15.10
N LYS A 113 -7.01 13.65 -14.47
CA LYS A 113 -6.08 12.70 -13.87
C LYS A 113 -5.95 12.96 -12.39
N VAL A 114 -6.12 11.90 -11.60
CA VAL A 114 -5.88 11.88 -10.16
C VAL A 114 -4.78 10.87 -9.87
N LEU A 115 -3.72 11.33 -9.21
CA LEU A 115 -2.63 10.49 -8.73
C LEU A 115 -2.79 10.26 -7.23
N TRP A 116 -2.94 9.01 -6.83
CA TRP A 116 -2.72 8.57 -5.45
C TRP A 116 -1.25 8.24 -5.26
N TYR A 117 -0.60 8.91 -4.31
CA TYR A 117 0.81 8.67 -4.00
C TYR A 117 1.09 8.92 -2.52
N THR A 118 1.67 7.94 -1.82
CA THR A 118 1.87 7.96 -0.37
C THR A 118 3.28 7.52 0.03
N HIS A 119 4.29 8.13 -0.58
CA HIS A 119 5.69 7.87 -0.22
C HIS A 119 6.48 9.17 -0.11
N PRO A 120 7.53 9.20 0.72
CA PRO A 120 8.43 10.33 0.80
C PRO A 120 9.21 10.52 -0.52
N LYS A 121 10.08 11.51 -0.53
CA LYS A 121 10.89 11.86 -1.70
C LYS A 121 11.76 10.69 -2.15
N PRO A 122 11.65 10.23 -3.41
CA PRO A 122 12.49 9.17 -3.93
C PRO A 122 13.98 9.53 -3.85
N LYS A 123 14.85 8.57 -3.55
CA LYS A 123 16.31 8.78 -3.54
C LYS A 123 16.85 9.00 -4.96
N GLU A 124 16.35 8.26 -5.94
CA GLU A 124 16.80 8.28 -7.32
C GLU A 124 16.30 9.52 -8.07
N LEU A 125 17.21 10.20 -8.79
CA LEU A 125 16.91 11.43 -9.56
C LEU A 125 15.84 11.17 -10.63
N SER A 126 15.93 10.06 -11.36
CA SER A 126 14.96 9.69 -12.39
C SER A 126 13.53 9.57 -11.83
N LYS A 127 13.36 8.93 -10.67
CA LYS A 127 12.06 8.83 -9.99
C LYS A 127 11.55 10.18 -9.51
N ARG A 128 12.44 11.10 -9.08
CA ARG A 128 12.06 12.49 -8.71
C ARG A 128 11.53 13.26 -9.91
N ILE A 129 12.18 13.14 -11.08
CA ILE A 129 11.75 13.78 -12.33
C ILE A 129 10.38 13.25 -12.74
N ILE A 130 10.20 11.93 -12.78
CA ILE A 130 8.92 11.28 -13.12
C ILE A 130 7.81 11.75 -12.16
N LEU A 131 8.07 11.82 -10.86
CA LEU A 131 7.08 12.25 -9.87
C LEU A 131 6.71 13.75 -10.06
N ARG A 132 7.67 14.61 -10.39
CA ARG A 132 7.37 16.02 -10.73
C ARG A 132 6.56 16.15 -12.00
N LEU A 133 6.90 15.40 -13.06
CA LEU A 133 6.12 15.36 -14.29
C LEU A 133 4.71 14.83 -14.05
N SER A 134 4.55 13.80 -13.21
CA SER A 134 3.22 13.29 -12.87
C SER A 134 2.38 14.33 -12.11
N LEU A 135 2.97 15.09 -11.18
CA LEU A 135 2.31 16.24 -10.54
C LEU A 135 1.89 17.30 -11.55
N PHE A 136 2.77 17.62 -12.50
CA PHE A 136 2.46 18.59 -13.56
C PHE A 136 1.23 18.16 -14.39
N PHE A 137 1.21 16.90 -14.82
CA PHE A 137 0.15 16.34 -15.65
C PHE A 137 -1.14 15.97 -14.90
N SER A 138 -1.09 15.82 -13.58
CA SER A 138 -2.27 15.51 -12.78
C SER A 138 -3.13 16.76 -12.56
N ASN A 139 -4.44 16.59 -12.54
CA ASN A 139 -5.39 17.59 -12.09
C ASN A 139 -5.41 17.67 -10.55
N LYS A 140 -5.35 16.50 -9.90
CA LYS A 140 -5.23 16.38 -8.45
C LYS A 140 -4.24 15.28 -8.07
N VAL A 141 -3.58 15.47 -6.93
CA VAL A 141 -2.82 14.43 -6.24
C VAL A 141 -3.47 14.23 -4.89
N VAL A 142 -3.70 12.99 -4.51
CA VAL A 142 -4.20 12.60 -3.20
C VAL A 142 -3.13 11.82 -2.47
N THR A 143 -3.00 12.07 -1.17
CA THR A 143 -1.98 11.46 -0.32
C THR A 143 -2.51 11.21 1.09
N ALA A 144 -1.83 10.35 1.85
CA ALA A 144 -2.28 9.96 3.17
C ALA A 144 -1.94 11.00 4.25
N SER A 145 -0.77 11.65 4.18
CA SER A 145 -0.31 12.64 5.16
C SER A 145 0.50 13.75 4.50
N ASN A 146 0.83 14.79 5.27
CA ASN A 146 1.66 15.89 4.81
C ASN A 146 3.06 15.44 4.36
N SER A 147 3.63 14.44 5.01
CA SER A 147 4.97 13.92 4.75
C SER A 147 4.99 12.85 3.66
N SER A 148 3.82 12.28 3.30
CA SER A 148 3.68 11.22 2.30
C SER A 148 3.76 11.71 0.85
N PHE A 149 3.83 13.01 0.61
CA PHE A 149 4.08 13.57 -0.72
C PHE A 149 5.12 14.70 -0.66
N PRO A 150 6.23 14.59 -1.42
CA PRO A 150 7.40 15.44 -1.21
C PRO A 150 7.31 16.85 -1.80
N TYR A 151 6.27 17.18 -2.54
CA TYR A 151 6.15 18.47 -3.23
C TYR A 151 4.91 19.23 -2.79
N LYS A 152 5.09 20.50 -2.42
CA LYS A 152 3.97 21.42 -2.12
C LYS A 152 3.30 21.86 -3.42
N SER A 153 1.97 21.74 -3.51
CA SER A 153 1.17 22.22 -4.63
C SER A 153 -0.30 22.35 -4.22
N LYS A 154 -1.02 23.30 -4.81
CA LYS A 154 -2.47 23.45 -4.64
C LYS A 154 -3.26 22.22 -5.19
N LYS A 155 -2.62 21.37 -5.98
CA LYS A 155 -3.20 20.14 -6.49
C LYS A 155 -3.17 18.99 -5.45
N VAL A 156 -2.39 19.10 -4.38
CA VAL A 156 -2.19 18.06 -3.38
C VAL A 156 -3.27 18.16 -2.31
N ASN A 157 -3.98 17.06 -2.09
CA ASN A 157 -5.03 16.93 -1.09
C ASN A 157 -4.69 15.76 -0.16
N ILE A 158 -4.73 16.01 1.13
CA ILE A 158 -4.51 14.99 2.15
C ILE A 158 -5.87 14.40 2.49
N VAL A 159 -6.03 13.10 2.29
CA VAL A 159 -7.30 12.38 2.48
C VAL A 159 -7.21 11.23 3.49
N GLY A 160 -6.02 10.99 4.07
CA GLY A 160 -5.78 9.83 4.92
C GLY A 160 -5.62 8.53 4.13
N HIS A 161 -5.59 7.42 4.81
CA HIS A 161 -5.67 6.08 4.21
C HIS A 161 -7.03 5.46 4.51
N ALA A 162 -7.60 4.77 3.54
CA ALA A 162 -8.80 3.95 3.74
C ALA A 162 -8.40 2.50 4.04
N ILE A 163 -9.13 1.88 4.97
CA ILE A 163 -9.12 0.45 5.26
C ILE A 163 -10.53 -0.12 5.08
N ASP A 164 -10.63 -1.44 5.00
CA ASP A 164 -11.91 -2.13 5.08
C ASP A 164 -12.32 -2.22 6.57
N TYR A 165 -13.06 -1.20 7.03
CA TYR A 165 -13.47 -1.12 8.43
C TYR A 165 -14.37 -2.30 8.83
N GLU A 166 -15.30 -2.71 7.97
CA GLU A 166 -16.23 -3.82 8.24
C GLU A 166 -15.47 -5.15 8.42
N LEU A 167 -14.41 -5.35 7.65
CA LEU A 167 -13.57 -6.53 7.74
C LEU A 167 -12.78 -6.57 9.07
N PHE A 168 -12.24 -5.40 9.50
CA PHE A 168 -11.32 -5.33 10.65
C PHE A 168 -12.02 -4.98 11.97
N GLN A 169 -13.25 -4.44 11.96
CA GLN A 169 -13.92 -4.07 13.19
C GLN A 169 -14.06 -5.26 14.14
N ASN A 170 -13.62 -5.08 15.35
CA ASN A 170 -13.78 -6.07 16.41
C ASN A 170 -14.31 -5.40 17.69
N LYS A 171 -15.51 -5.77 18.10
CA LYS A 171 -16.12 -5.29 19.35
C LYS A 171 -15.50 -6.03 20.55
N ARG A 172 -14.23 -5.78 20.82
CA ARG A 172 -13.59 -6.32 22.02
C ARG A 172 -13.94 -5.48 23.23
N ASN A 173 -14.41 -6.15 24.27
CA ASN A 173 -14.70 -5.53 25.56
C ASN A 173 -13.55 -5.71 26.57
N THR A 174 -12.56 -6.56 26.27
CA THR A 174 -11.45 -6.88 27.21
C THR A 174 -10.16 -7.20 26.47
N LEU A 175 -9.03 -6.82 27.07
CA LEU A 175 -7.70 -7.27 26.67
C LEU A 175 -7.55 -8.74 27.10
N LEU A 176 -7.38 -9.64 26.15
CA LEU A 176 -7.33 -11.10 26.43
C LEU A 176 -5.96 -11.57 26.91
N ASN A 177 -4.89 -10.95 26.41
CA ASN A 177 -3.50 -11.27 26.77
C ASN A 177 -2.62 -10.02 26.64
N LYS A 178 -1.33 -10.16 26.98
CA LYS A 178 -0.34 -9.07 26.90
C LYS A 178 0.61 -9.28 25.73
N ASP A 179 0.20 -9.99 24.68
CA ASP A 179 1.06 -10.31 23.54
C ASP A 179 1.06 -9.19 22.51
N PHE A 180 2.19 -9.09 21.82
CA PHE A 180 2.51 -8.04 20.89
C PHE A 180 2.56 -8.58 19.46
N ILE A 181 2.16 -7.76 18.50
CA ILE A 181 2.28 -8.06 17.07
C ILE A 181 2.99 -6.92 16.35
N ILE A 182 3.87 -7.28 15.41
CA ILE A 182 4.37 -6.39 14.37
C ILE A 182 3.71 -6.82 13.06
N LEU A 183 2.79 -6.03 12.55
CA LEU A 183 2.10 -6.30 11.28
C LEU A 183 2.70 -5.44 10.18
N SER A 184 3.64 -6.00 9.41
CA SER A 184 4.30 -5.26 8.32
C SER A 184 5.07 -6.18 7.40
N ARG A 185 5.46 -5.68 6.21
CA ARG A 185 6.51 -6.31 5.42
C ARG A 185 7.80 -6.32 6.23
N ILE A 186 8.59 -7.39 6.07
CA ILE A 186 9.93 -7.45 6.67
C ILE A 186 10.88 -6.68 5.75
N SER A 187 11.22 -5.45 6.15
CA SER A 187 12.16 -4.59 5.42
C SER A 187 12.85 -3.61 6.38
N LYS A 188 14.02 -3.11 6.02
CA LYS A 188 14.78 -2.15 6.85
C LYS A 188 13.97 -0.89 7.19
N SER A 189 13.06 -0.45 6.28
CA SER A 189 12.22 0.72 6.50
C SER A 189 11.19 0.57 7.62
N LYS A 190 10.98 -0.65 8.14
CA LYS A 190 10.05 -0.95 9.23
C LYS A 190 10.72 -0.98 10.61
N ASN A 191 12.04 -0.85 10.65
CA ASN A 191 12.84 -0.81 11.89
C ASN A 191 12.53 -1.96 12.86
N ILE A 192 12.27 -3.18 12.31
CA ILE A 192 11.90 -4.36 13.11
C ILE A 192 13.00 -4.70 14.12
N GLU A 193 14.26 -4.60 13.73
CA GLU A 193 15.41 -4.82 14.62
C GLU A 193 15.36 -3.90 15.85
N LEU A 194 15.13 -2.59 15.63
CA LEU A 194 14.99 -1.63 16.73
C LEU A 194 13.84 -1.99 17.67
N VAL A 195 12.70 -2.42 17.11
CA VAL A 195 11.55 -2.83 17.91
C VAL A 195 11.88 -4.05 18.77
N LEU A 196 12.50 -5.07 18.18
CA LEU A 196 12.83 -6.31 18.88
C LEU A 196 13.89 -6.08 19.97
N ASP A 197 14.96 -5.33 19.67
CA ASP A 197 15.96 -4.98 20.68
C ASP A 197 15.33 -4.21 21.84
N SER A 198 14.53 -3.18 21.55
CA SER A 198 13.85 -2.40 22.60
C SER A 198 12.84 -3.24 23.39
N PHE A 199 12.14 -4.17 22.74
CA PHE A 199 11.19 -5.06 23.40
C PHE A 199 11.90 -6.01 24.38
N LEU A 200 13.02 -6.61 23.97
CA LEU A 200 13.79 -7.53 24.79
C LEU A 200 14.49 -6.83 25.97
N ASP A 201 14.76 -5.53 25.86
CA ASP A 201 15.30 -4.72 26.94
C ASP A 201 14.22 -4.14 27.88
N SER A 202 12.94 -4.29 27.50
CA SER A 202 11.83 -3.70 28.25
C SER A 202 11.32 -4.61 29.39
N LYS A 203 10.39 -4.07 30.18
CA LYS A 203 9.62 -4.84 31.16
C LYS A 203 8.71 -5.90 30.52
N PHE A 204 8.50 -5.86 29.23
CA PHE A 204 7.68 -6.80 28.47
C PHE A 204 8.46 -7.95 27.86
N LYS A 205 9.76 -8.06 28.12
CA LYS A 205 10.65 -9.08 27.56
C LYS A 205 10.21 -10.54 27.75
N ASN A 206 9.31 -10.81 28.67
CA ASN A 206 8.76 -12.16 28.92
C ASN A 206 7.41 -12.38 28.21
N ASN A 207 6.87 -11.39 27.50
CA ASN A 207 5.67 -11.55 26.68
C ASN A 207 6.04 -12.06 25.29
N LEU A 208 5.06 -12.57 24.54
CA LEU A 208 5.25 -12.92 23.13
C LEU A 208 5.22 -11.67 22.26
N ILE A 209 6.12 -11.65 21.26
CA ILE A 209 6.08 -10.71 20.14
C ILE A 209 6.14 -11.47 18.82
N THR A 210 5.11 -11.31 18.00
CA THR A 210 4.97 -12.02 16.73
C THR A 210 5.10 -11.07 15.56
N ILE A 211 5.96 -11.40 14.60
CA ILE A 211 6.14 -10.68 13.35
C ILE A 211 5.27 -11.36 12.28
N VAL A 212 4.20 -10.67 11.86
CA VAL A 212 3.31 -11.10 10.78
C VAL A 212 3.60 -10.30 9.53
N GLY A 213 4.07 -10.99 8.50
CA GLY A 213 4.46 -10.46 7.21
C GLY A 213 5.66 -11.16 6.62
N ASP A 214 6.08 -10.75 5.44
CA ASP A 214 7.17 -11.39 4.73
C ASP A 214 8.02 -10.38 3.95
N SER A 215 9.16 -10.84 3.43
CA SER A 215 10.03 -10.10 2.51
C SER A 215 9.36 -9.95 1.13
N VAL A 216 9.73 -8.91 0.39
CA VAL A 216 9.22 -8.66 -0.96
C VAL A 216 10.33 -8.60 -2.00
N THR A 217 11.51 -8.12 -1.61
CA THR A 217 12.68 -8.00 -2.47
C THR A 217 13.80 -8.92 -1.98
N SER A 218 14.81 -9.19 -2.84
CA SER A 218 15.99 -9.95 -2.42
C SER A 218 16.71 -9.30 -1.22
N GLN A 219 16.77 -7.97 -1.17
CA GLN A 219 17.34 -7.24 -0.04
C GLN A 219 16.52 -7.41 1.24
N ASP A 220 15.18 -7.46 1.11
CA ASP A 220 14.29 -7.70 2.24
C ASP A 220 14.45 -9.15 2.74
N GLU A 221 14.67 -10.11 1.82
CA GLU A 221 14.93 -11.52 2.15
C GLU A 221 16.23 -11.70 2.93
N GLU A 222 17.30 -11.01 2.53
CA GLU A 222 18.56 -10.98 3.28
C GLU A 222 18.36 -10.41 4.69
N TYR A 223 17.56 -9.33 4.80
CA TYR A 223 17.25 -8.72 6.08
C TYR A 223 16.39 -9.63 6.96
N LYS A 224 15.42 -10.35 6.40
CA LYS A 224 14.62 -11.35 7.11
C LYS A 224 15.50 -12.44 7.71
N LYS A 225 16.39 -13.04 6.91
CA LYS A 225 17.34 -14.07 7.36
C LYS A 225 18.27 -13.54 8.46
N PHE A 226 18.71 -12.29 8.35
CA PHE A 226 19.48 -11.64 9.40
C PHE A 226 18.71 -11.56 10.71
N LEU A 227 17.44 -11.12 10.68
CA LEU A 227 16.59 -11.02 11.88
C LEU A 227 16.32 -12.41 12.49
N GLU A 228 15.91 -13.39 11.68
CA GLU A 228 15.67 -14.77 12.13
C GLU A 228 16.90 -15.39 12.81
N ASN A 229 18.09 -15.19 12.25
CA ASN A 229 19.35 -15.65 12.85
C ASN A 229 19.69 -14.91 14.15
N ARG A 230 19.47 -13.59 14.20
CA ARG A 230 19.80 -12.76 15.37
C ARG A 230 18.95 -13.14 16.58
N TYR A 231 17.67 -13.41 16.37
CA TYR A 231 16.71 -13.68 17.45
C TYR A 231 16.36 -15.16 17.62
N LYS A 232 17.06 -16.08 16.97
CA LYS A 232 16.76 -17.53 16.98
C LYS A 232 16.77 -18.20 18.35
N PHE A 233 17.40 -17.60 19.35
CA PHE A 233 17.45 -18.11 20.74
C PHE A 233 16.48 -17.38 21.66
N ASN A 234 15.62 -16.52 21.12
CA ASN A 234 14.59 -15.80 21.88
C ASN A 234 13.25 -16.50 21.63
N ASP A 235 12.88 -17.46 22.45
CA ASP A 235 11.66 -18.28 22.28
C ASP A 235 10.36 -17.47 22.26
N ASN A 236 10.40 -16.22 22.72
CA ASN A 236 9.28 -15.29 22.73
C ASN A 236 9.22 -14.37 21.50
N VAL A 237 10.14 -14.52 20.53
CA VAL A 237 10.13 -13.80 19.24
C VAL A 237 9.72 -14.78 18.14
N ILE A 238 8.54 -14.58 17.56
CA ILE A 238 7.94 -15.50 16.59
C ILE A 238 7.89 -14.83 15.21
N PHE A 239 8.42 -15.48 14.18
CA PHE A 239 8.26 -15.10 12.79
C PHE A 239 7.17 -15.97 12.14
N GLU A 240 5.93 -15.47 12.09
CA GLU A 240 4.74 -16.20 11.57
C GLU A 240 4.73 -16.29 10.04
N GLY A 241 5.45 -15.37 9.38
CA GLY A 241 5.41 -15.28 7.93
C GLY A 241 4.18 -14.55 7.40
N LYS A 242 3.85 -14.79 6.12
CA LYS A 242 2.76 -14.10 5.42
C LYS A 242 1.40 -14.68 5.80
N VAL A 243 0.48 -13.80 6.17
CA VAL A 243 -0.94 -14.12 6.35
C VAL A 243 -1.76 -13.41 5.25
N PRO A 244 -2.72 -14.09 4.60
CA PRO A 244 -3.66 -13.46 3.66
C PRO A 244 -4.43 -12.32 4.32
N HIS A 245 -4.63 -11.20 3.59
CA HIS A 245 -5.24 -10.00 4.13
C HIS A 245 -6.64 -10.23 4.73
N ASN A 246 -7.45 -11.07 4.10
CA ASN A 246 -8.79 -11.44 4.58
C ASN A 246 -8.77 -12.31 5.85
N SER A 247 -7.64 -12.95 6.17
CA SER A 247 -7.46 -13.77 7.38
C SER A 247 -6.87 -12.98 8.56
N LEU A 248 -6.33 -11.78 8.30
CA LEU A 248 -5.73 -10.94 9.34
C LEU A 248 -6.66 -10.62 10.51
N PRO A 249 -7.97 -10.35 10.33
CA PRO A 249 -8.85 -10.10 11.46
C PRO A 249 -8.89 -11.24 12.49
N ASN A 250 -8.82 -12.49 12.03
CA ASN A 250 -8.78 -13.66 12.91
C ASN A 250 -7.46 -13.75 13.67
N VAL A 251 -6.34 -13.46 13.02
CA VAL A 251 -5.02 -13.42 13.66
C VAL A 251 -4.96 -12.31 14.71
N LEU A 252 -5.42 -11.11 14.37
CA LEU A 252 -5.37 -9.93 15.25
C LEU A 252 -6.18 -10.13 16.55
N ARG A 253 -7.18 -11.01 16.56
CA ARG A 253 -7.95 -11.34 17.76
C ARG A 253 -7.10 -11.93 18.89
N ASN A 254 -5.95 -12.49 18.59
CA ASN A 254 -5.07 -13.13 19.57
C ASN A 254 -4.09 -12.16 20.23
N TYR A 255 -4.04 -10.88 19.82
CA TYR A 255 -3.09 -9.89 20.32
C TYR A 255 -3.79 -8.69 20.93
N SER A 256 -3.13 -8.04 21.88
CA SER A 256 -3.63 -6.81 22.50
C SER A 256 -2.84 -5.56 22.05
N PHE A 257 -1.61 -5.74 21.63
CA PHE A 257 -0.71 -4.62 21.32
C PHE A 257 -0.09 -4.77 19.93
N HIS A 258 -0.06 -3.67 19.19
CA HIS A 258 0.66 -3.56 17.91
C HIS A 258 1.79 -2.55 18.03
N ILE A 259 2.97 -2.89 17.51
CA ILE A 259 4.12 -1.98 17.45
C ILE A 259 4.45 -1.67 15.99
N ASN A 260 4.57 -0.38 15.66
CA ASN A 260 4.95 0.10 14.35
C ASN A 260 6.01 1.19 14.44
N ALA A 261 7.24 0.88 14.07
CA ALA A 261 8.38 1.82 14.07
C ALA A 261 8.70 2.38 12.68
N THR A 262 7.74 2.38 11.75
CA THR A 262 7.90 2.96 10.43
C THR A 262 8.05 4.47 10.51
N THR A 263 9.07 5.01 9.82
CA THR A 263 9.35 6.46 9.83
C THR A 263 8.28 7.28 9.14
N SER A 264 8.16 8.57 9.53
CA SER A 264 7.24 9.54 8.90
C SER A 264 7.42 9.61 7.38
N GLY A 265 6.33 9.79 6.67
CA GLY A 265 6.27 9.72 5.20
C GLY A 265 5.84 8.36 4.64
N PHE A 266 5.93 7.30 5.44
CA PHE A 266 5.36 6.00 5.14
C PHE A 266 4.13 5.77 6.02
N TYR A 267 2.97 6.03 5.49
CA TYR A 267 1.72 5.86 6.23
C TYR A 267 1.22 4.42 6.09
N ASP A 268 1.43 3.60 7.12
CA ASP A 268 1.07 2.18 7.09
C ASP A 268 -0.41 1.96 7.40
N LYS A 269 -1.09 1.18 6.56
CA LYS A 269 -2.47 0.75 6.80
C LYS A 269 -2.59 -0.13 8.03
N SER A 270 -1.56 -0.92 8.34
CA SER A 270 -1.57 -1.85 9.47
C SER A 270 -1.90 -1.17 10.80
N VAL A 271 -1.50 0.10 10.99
CA VAL A 271 -1.86 0.86 12.19
C VAL A 271 -3.37 1.11 12.26
N LEU A 272 -4.01 1.44 11.13
CA LEU A 272 -5.45 1.65 11.07
C LEU A 272 -6.22 0.33 11.21
N GLU A 273 -5.73 -0.74 10.59
CA GLU A 273 -6.31 -2.08 10.63
C GLU A 273 -6.28 -2.65 12.05
N THR A 274 -5.13 -2.55 12.73
CA THR A 274 -4.98 -3.02 14.10
C THR A 274 -5.78 -2.20 15.11
N LEU A 275 -5.91 -0.88 14.89
CA LEU A 275 -6.82 -0.04 15.69
C LEU A 275 -8.28 -0.44 15.50
N SER A 276 -8.71 -0.64 14.24
CA SER A 276 -10.06 -1.10 13.93
C SER A 276 -10.34 -2.48 14.55
N ALA A 277 -9.31 -3.33 14.65
CA ALA A 277 -9.37 -4.61 15.35
C ALA A 277 -9.33 -4.50 16.88
N GLY A 278 -9.24 -3.29 17.44
CA GLY A 278 -9.27 -3.03 18.90
C GLY A 278 -7.93 -3.24 19.60
N LEU A 279 -6.79 -3.20 18.89
CA LEU A 279 -5.47 -3.29 19.51
C LEU A 279 -4.98 -1.89 19.96
N PHE A 280 -4.23 -1.87 21.06
CA PHE A 280 -3.44 -0.68 21.41
C PHE A 280 -2.22 -0.58 20.49
N ASN A 281 -2.01 0.61 19.93
CA ASN A 281 -0.93 0.84 19.00
C ASN A 281 0.18 1.69 19.59
N PHE A 282 1.41 1.17 19.52
CA PHE A 282 2.64 1.90 19.78
C PHE A 282 3.26 2.25 18.42
N TYR A 283 3.45 3.53 18.13
CA TYR A 283 3.99 3.98 16.85
C TYR A 283 5.00 5.11 17.02
N SER A 284 6.02 5.16 16.17
CA SER A 284 7.02 6.24 16.13
C SER A 284 6.71 7.31 15.07
N ASN A 285 5.80 7.01 14.14
CA ASN A 285 5.48 7.90 13.03
C ASN A 285 4.51 9.01 13.48
N THR A 286 4.99 10.24 13.54
CA THR A 286 4.22 11.43 13.95
C THR A 286 3.06 11.78 13.01
N ASP A 287 2.99 11.19 11.81
CA ASP A 287 1.87 11.39 10.90
C ASP A 287 0.53 10.91 11.50
N TYR A 288 0.59 9.98 12.46
CA TYR A 288 -0.60 9.46 13.15
C TYR A 288 -1.09 10.35 14.28
N ASN A 289 -0.30 11.29 14.79
CA ASN A 289 -0.68 12.13 15.93
C ASN A 289 -1.98 12.91 15.73
N LYS A 290 -2.36 13.17 14.47
CA LYS A 290 -3.63 13.84 14.15
C LYS A 290 -4.86 12.92 14.17
N LEU A 291 -4.64 11.61 14.22
CA LEU A 291 -5.72 10.61 14.24
C LEU A 291 -6.11 10.23 15.66
N PHE A 292 -5.21 10.46 16.62
CA PHE A 292 -5.37 10.03 17.99
C PHE A 292 -5.47 11.25 18.89
N SER A 293 -6.38 11.23 19.85
CA SER A 293 -6.42 12.19 20.95
C SER A 293 -5.14 12.06 21.80
N ASP A 294 -4.78 13.09 22.53
CA ASP A 294 -3.54 13.20 23.32
C ASP A 294 -3.32 12.07 24.35
N GLU A 295 -4.32 11.23 24.58
CA GLU A 295 -4.26 10.07 25.48
C GLU A 295 -3.61 8.82 24.86
N MET A 296 -3.42 8.79 23.54
CA MET A 296 -2.72 7.70 22.84
C MET A 296 -1.30 8.15 22.49
N THR A 297 -0.39 7.92 23.40
CA THR A 297 0.99 8.43 23.33
C THR A 297 1.79 7.81 22.19
N ALA A 298 2.31 8.69 21.31
CA ALA A 298 3.42 8.34 20.44
C ALA A 298 4.67 8.07 21.30
N PHE A 299 5.44 7.04 20.94
CA PHE A 299 6.81 6.93 21.43
C PHE A 299 7.62 8.02 20.74
N THR A 300 7.99 9.05 21.51
CA THR A 300 9.04 9.98 21.09
C THR A 300 10.35 9.48 21.64
N ASN A 301 11.35 9.35 20.76
CA ASN A 301 12.74 9.11 21.17
C ASN A 301 13.25 10.21 22.06
#